data_471542cefb4581980adb32489b4f5655
#
_entry.id   471542cefb4581980adb32489b4f5655
#
_cell.length_a   1.000
_cell.length_b   1.000
_cell.length_c   1.000
_cell.angle_alpha   90.00
_cell.angle_beta   90.00
_cell.angle_gamma   90.00
#
_symmetry.space_group_name_H-M   'P 1'
#
loop_
_entity.id
_entity.type
_entity.pdbx_description
1 polymer ?
#
loop_
_entity_poly.entity_id
_entity_poly.type
_entity_poly.pdbx_seq_one_letter_code
_entity_poly.pdbx_strand_id
1 'polypeptide(L)' 'MKTVERRLDDAIKDGKKETTVAALKDVNSSYDRAVKQGVVNASKASRKKSRLAKRVNAAV' A
#
# COMPACT_ATOMS: atom_id res chain seq x y z
N MET A 1 0.75 5.23 9.21
CA MET A 1 0.15 4.27 8.27
C MET A 1 0.74 2.88 8.33
N LYS A 2 1.31 2.55 9.48
CA LYS A 2 1.90 1.22 9.70
C LYS A 2 0.90 0.09 9.58
N THR A 3 -0.34 0.31 10.01
CA THR A 3 -1.39 -0.73 9.97
C THR A 3 -1.69 -1.18 8.53
N VAL A 4 -1.77 -0.23 7.60
CA VAL A 4 -2.07 -0.52 6.20
C VAL A 4 -0.93 -1.27 5.54
N GLU A 5 0.31 -0.85 5.82
CA GLU A 5 1.50 -1.53 5.32
C GLU A 5 1.60 -2.95 5.85
N ARG A 6 1.25 -3.14 7.11
CA ARG A 6 1.24 -4.46 7.75
C ARG A 6 0.22 -5.39 7.09
N ARG A 7 -0.96 -4.88 6.77
CA ARG A 7 -1.99 -5.66 6.07
C ARG A 7 -1.49 -6.11 4.70
N LEU A 8 -0.80 -5.21 4.00
CA LEU A 8 -0.22 -5.55 2.71
C LEU A 8 0.85 -6.64 2.85
N ASP A 9 1.72 -6.52 3.84
CA ASP A 9 2.74 -7.54 4.11
C ASP A 9 2.10 -8.90 4.41
N ASP A 10 1.05 -8.90 5.24
CA ASP A 10 0.32 -10.13 5.57
C ASP A 10 -0.32 -10.75 4.33
N ALA A 11 -0.87 -9.93 3.45
CA ALA A 11 -1.46 -10.40 2.20
C ALA A 11 -0.40 -11.02 1.27
N ILE A 12 0.78 -10.41 1.22
CA ILE A 12 1.90 -10.94 0.43
C ILE A 12 2.35 -12.28 0.99
N LYS A 13 2.44 -12.40 2.30
CA LYS A 13 2.83 -13.66 2.96
C LYS A 13 1.81 -14.76 2.72
N ASP A 14 0.55 -14.42 2.62
CA ASP A 14 -0.53 -15.37 2.32
C ASP A 14 -0.40 -15.97 0.91
N GLY A 15 0.28 -15.26 0.02
CA GLY A 15 0.53 -15.74 -1.33
C GLY A 15 -0.67 -15.70 -2.25
N LYS A 16 -1.76 -15.09 -1.83
CA LYS A 16 -2.97 -14.97 -2.67
C LYS A 16 -2.94 -13.66 -3.44
N LYS A 17 -2.91 -13.77 -4.76
CA LYS A 17 -2.84 -12.62 -5.64
C LYS A 17 -4.01 -11.65 -5.43
N GLU A 18 -5.23 -12.18 -5.35
CA GLU A 18 -6.43 -11.36 -5.16
C GLU A 18 -6.38 -10.55 -3.88
N THR A 19 -6.01 -11.19 -2.77
CA THR A 19 -5.87 -10.53 -1.47
C THR A 19 -4.80 -9.45 -1.51
N THR A 20 -3.68 -9.74 -2.17
CA THR A 20 -2.57 -8.80 -2.30
C THR A 20 -2.97 -7.57 -3.11
N VAL A 21 -3.67 -7.77 -4.22
CA VAL A 21 -4.15 -6.65 -5.05
C VAL A 21 -5.16 -5.80 -4.30
N ALA A 22 -6.09 -6.44 -3.59
CA ALA A 22 -7.07 -5.73 -2.78
C ALA A 22 -6.40 -4.90 -1.68
N ALA A 23 -5.40 -5.47 -1.01
CA ALA A 23 -4.64 -4.76 0.02
C ALA A 23 -3.90 -3.56 -0.57
N LEU A 24 -3.34 -3.69 -1.76
CA LEU A 24 -2.66 -2.59 -2.45
C LEU A 24 -3.63 -1.44 -2.75
N LYS A 25 -4.83 -1.76 -3.20
CA LYS A 25 -5.87 -0.74 -3.44
C LYS A 25 -6.22 0.00 -2.16
N ASP A 26 -6.37 -0.71 -1.04
CA ASP A 26 -6.64 -0.11 0.25
C ASP A 26 -5.51 0.82 0.69
N VAL A 27 -4.27 0.41 0.50
CA VAL A 27 -3.09 1.21 0.81
C VAL A 27 -3.11 2.50 0.00
N ASN A 28 -3.33 2.39 -1.31
CA ASN A 28 -3.38 3.56 -2.19
C ASN A 28 -4.48 4.54 -1.77
N SER A 29 -5.67 4.04 -1.47
CA SER A 29 -6.79 4.87 -1.01
C SER A 29 -6.45 5.57 0.31
N SER A 30 -5.84 4.84 1.24
CA SER A 30 -5.45 5.40 2.54
C SER A 30 -4.42 6.52 2.40
N TYR A 31 -3.43 6.33 1.53
CA TYR A 31 -2.43 7.37 1.28
C TYR A 31 -3.03 8.59 0.60
N ASP A 32 -3.90 8.38 -0.38
CA ASP A 32 -4.58 9.49 -1.07
C ASP A 32 -5.41 10.31 -0.09
N ARG A 33 -6.14 9.63 0.80
CA ARG A 33 -6.93 10.30 1.83
C ARG A 33 -6.03 11.08 2.80
N ALA A 34 -4.93 10.49 3.23
CA ALA A 34 -3.98 11.13 4.12
C ALA A 34 -3.37 12.38 3.50
N VAL A 35 -3.08 12.35 2.21
CA VAL A 35 -2.56 13.51 1.48
C VAL A 35 -3.61 14.62 1.43
N LYS A 36 -4.86 14.28 1.16
CA LYS A 36 -5.95 15.27 1.13
C LYS A 36 -6.15 15.93 2.49
N GLN A 37 -5.98 15.19 3.57
CA GLN A 37 -6.11 15.70 4.94
C GLN A 37 -4.87 16.45 5.41
N GLY A 38 -3.80 16.46 4.62
CA GLY A 38 -2.56 17.10 4.97
C GLY A 38 -1.72 16.37 6.01
N VAL A 39 -2.07 15.12 6.29
CA VAL A 39 -1.33 14.29 7.26
C VAL A 39 -0.02 13.79 6.68
N VAL A 40 0.01 13.51 5.39
CA VAL A 40 1.18 12.98 4.70
C VAL A 40 1.52 13.86 3.51
N ASN A 41 2.81 14.12 3.31
CA ASN A 41 3.29 14.85 2.13
C ASN A 41 3.06 14.03 0.86
N ALA A 42 2.60 14.68 -0.20
CA ALA A 42 2.31 14.02 -1.47
C ALA A 42 3.53 13.28 -2.04
N SER A 43 4.72 13.87 -1.93
CA SER A 43 5.96 13.23 -2.41
C SER A 43 6.27 11.96 -1.64
N LYS A 44 6.11 11.97 -0.32
CA LYS A 44 6.33 10.79 0.52
C LYS A 44 5.31 9.70 0.22
N ALA A 45 4.05 10.08 0.06
CA ALA A 45 2.98 9.13 -0.27
C ALA A 45 3.26 8.47 -1.62
N SER A 46 3.67 9.24 -2.61
CA SER A 46 3.99 8.74 -3.94
C SER A 46 5.14 7.72 -3.89
N ARG A 47 6.20 8.02 -3.13
CA ARG A 47 7.33 7.10 -2.96
C ARG A 47 6.89 5.80 -2.30
N LYS A 48 6.11 5.89 -1.24
CA LYS A 48 5.61 4.71 -0.54
C LYS A 48 4.71 3.85 -1.42
N LYS A 49 3.80 4.47 -2.14
CA LYS A 49 2.92 3.76 -3.08
C LYS A 49 3.74 3.04 -4.14
N SER A 50 4.75 3.69 -4.68
CA SER A 50 5.63 3.10 -5.69
C SER A 50 6.39 1.90 -5.15
N ARG A 51 6.94 2.01 -3.94
CA ARG A 51 7.64 0.92 -3.27
C ARG A 51 6.73 -0.28 -3.02
N LEU A 52 5.54 -0.02 -2.53
CA LEU A 52 4.57 -1.09 -2.23
C LEU A 52 4.10 -1.77 -3.51
N ALA A 53 3.90 -1.02 -4.58
CA ALA A 53 3.54 -1.58 -5.88
C ALA A 53 4.63 -2.52 -6.41
N LYS A 54 5.89 -2.13 -6.30
CA LYS A 54 7.02 -2.96 -6.70
C LYS A 54 7.07 -4.24 -5.87
N ARG A 55 6.79 -4.13 -4.59
CA ARG A 55 6.78 -5.27 -3.68
C ARG A 55 5.71 -6.27 -4.07
N VAL A 56 4.52 -5.79 -4.39
CA VAL A 56 3.42 -6.63 -4.85
C VAL A 56 3.76 -7.30 -6.18
N ASN A 57 4.31 -6.55 -7.13
CA ASN A 57 4.70 -7.10 -8.42
C ASN A 57 5.78 -8.18 -8.28
N ALA A 58 6.69 -8.02 -7.35
CA ALA A 58 7.72 -9.02 -7.10
C ALA A 58 7.16 -10.27 -6.42
N ALA A 59 6.09 -10.11 -5.62
CA ALA A 59 5.49 -11.22 -4.88
C ALA A 59 4.49 -12.04 -5.70
N VAL A 60 3.93 -11.43 -6.74
CA VAL A 60 2.97 -12.09 -7.65
C VAL A 60 3.53 -12.23 -9.08
#